data_0092ae0bcd4c280257d6b26068adb3ec
#
_entry.id   0092ae0bcd4c280257d6b26068adb3ec
#
_cell.length_a   1.000
_cell.length_b   1.000
_cell.length_c   1.000
_cell.angle_alpha   90.00
_cell.angle_beta   90.00
_cell.angle_gamma   90.00
#
_symmetry.space_group_name_H-M   'P 1'
#
loop_
_entity.id
_entity.type
_entity.pdbx_description
1 polymer ?
#
loop_
_entity_poly.entity_id
_entity_poly.type
_entity_poly.pdbx_seq_one_letter_code
_entity_poly.pdbx_strand_id
1 'polypeptide(L)'
;MADGTTPIVPPTPTAAVTPGGINHLVINVRDIEESHKFWTEILGFKQVGQSSRRPMRFYSGNHDGQMNHHDIALCENPDLPAPPADWDMFKTPVAVNHIAITMPNREAWLKQLSYLRSKGVKFHRRVNHGMTHSLYISDPNGYGVEVLYELPREIWGENIQAGLDYAENLPTEGDEAFVDDTDYPTFGTAKEPAAT
;
A
#
# COMPACT_ATOMS: atom_id res chain seq x y z
N MET A 1 22.53 -43.17 -16.49
CA MET A 1 23.12 -43.30 -15.13
C MET A 1 22.89 -41.97 -14.47
N ALA A 2 22.00 -41.93 -13.50
CA ALA A 2 21.72 -40.69 -12.73
C ALA A 2 22.94 -40.45 -11.83
N ASP A 3 23.51 -39.26 -11.94
CA ASP A 3 24.59 -38.81 -11.09
C ASP A 3 24.03 -38.71 -9.63
N GLY A 4 24.59 -39.56 -8.76
CA GLY A 4 24.14 -39.71 -7.38
C GLY A 4 24.64 -38.63 -6.45
N THR A 5 24.51 -37.36 -6.82
CA THR A 5 24.78 -36.24 -5.93
C THR A 5 23.68 -36.14 -4.88
N THR A 6 23.97 -36.61 -3.67
CA THR A 6 23.10 -36.39 -2.50
C THR A 6 22.87 -34.88 -2.34
N PRO A 7 21.63 -34.39 -2.21
CA PRO A 7 21.35 -32.97 -2.00
C PRO A 7 22.08 -32.49 -0.75
N ILE A 8 22.91 -31.46 -0.88
CA ILE A 8 23.54 -30.80 0.25
C ILE A 8 22.46 -30.02 1.00
N VAL A 9 21.99 -30.56 2.12
CA VAL A 9 21.09 -29.85 3.02
C VAL A 9 21.90 -28.82 3.80
N PRO A 10 21.62 -27.52 3.69
CA PRO A 10 22.33 -26.52 4.45
C PRO A 10 22.09 -26.70 5.95
N PRO A 11 23.08 -26.34 6.82
CA PRO A 11 22.89 -26.44 8.27
C PRO A 11 21.70 -25.57 8.72
N THR A 12 20.93 -26.06 9.69
CA THR A 12 19.79 -25.32 10.26
C THR A 12 20.30 -24.03 10.93
N PRO A 13 19.78 -22.85 10.54
CA PRO A 13 20.16 -21.59 11.17
C PRO A 13 19.76 -21.57 12.65
N THR A 14 20.53 -20.88 13.46
CA THR A 14 20.24 -20.69 14.90
C THR A 14 19.20 -19.58 15.16
N ALA A 15 18.87 -18.81 14.16
CA ALA A 15 17.85 -17.75 14.19
C ALA A 15 17.11 -17.70 12.86
N ALA A 16 15.90 -17.07 12.87
CA ALA A 16 15.15 -16.84 11.65
C ALA A 16 15.95 -15.92 10.68
N VAL A 17 15.92 -16.26 9.41
CA VAL A 17 16.49 -15.40 8.36
C VAL A 17 15.56 -14.22 8.12
N THR A 18 16.09 -13.01 8.12
CA THR A 18 15.32 -11.80 7.83
C THR A 18 14.78 -11.85 6.39
N PRO A 19 13.45 -11.71 6.17
CA PRO A 19 12.89 -11.74 4.82
C PRO A 19 13.24 -10.47 4.03
N GLY A 20 13.19 -10.56 2.71
CA GLY A 20 13.43 -9.42 1.82
C GLY A 20 12.27 -8.40 1.79
N GLY A 21 11.10 -8.77 2.35
CA GLY A 21 9.89 -7.94 2.35
C GLY A 21 8.63 -8.74 2.06
N ILE A 22 7.51 -8.05 1.91
CA ILE A 22 6.26 -8.64 1.45
C ILE A 22 6.31 -8.72 -0.08
N ASN A 23 6.07 -9.92 -0.64
CA ASN A 23 6.11 -10.13 -2.07
C ASN A 23 4.79 -9.70 -2.76
N HIS A 24 3.66 -10.19 -2.24
CA HIS A 24 2.34 -9.85 -2.74
C HIS A 24 1.26 -10.08 -1.67
N LEU A 25 0.07 -9.58 -1.94
CA LEU A 25 -1.13 -9.82 -1.14
C LEU A 25 -2.19 -10.54 -1.97
N VAL A 26 -2.96 -11.40 -1.34
CA VAL A 26 -4.19 -11.97 -1.91
C VAL A 26 -5.35 -11.54 -1.03
N ILE A 27 -6.32 -10.85 -1.59
CA ILE A 27 -7.50 -10.38 -0.87
C ILE A 27 -8.77 -10.97 -1.47
N ASN A 28 -9.74 -11.28 -0.61
CA ASN A 28 -11.05 -11.70 -1.06
C ASN A 28 -11.91 -10.47 -1.36
N VAL A 29 -12.65 -10.52 -2.46
CA VAL A 29 -13.54 -9.45 -2.91
C VAL A 29 -14.93 -10.03 -3.16
N ARG A 30 -16.00 -9.24 -2.95
CA ARG A 30 -17.37 -9.70 -3.17
C ARG A 30 -17.69 -9.91 -4.63
N ASP A 31 -17.29 -8.93 -5.45
CA ASP A 31 -17.52 -8.87 -6.89
C ASP A 31 -16.19 -8.57 -7.57
N ILE A 32 -15.74 -9.49 -8.40
CA ILE A 32 -14.43 -9.37 -9.06
C ILE A 32 -14.45 -8.34 -10.19
N GLU A 33 -15.61 -8.08 -10.82
CA GLU A 33 -15.72 -7.07 -11.87
C GLU A 33 -15.73 -5.66 -11.29
N GLU A 34 -16.45 -5.43 -10.20
CA GLU A 34 -16.45 -4.15 -9.48
C GLU A 34 -15.03 -3.85 -8.97
N SER A 35 -14.41 -4.83 -8.33
CA SER A 35 -13.06 -4.71 -7.78
C SER A 35 -12.02 -4.54 -8.90
N HIS A 36 -12.16 -5.25 -10.03
CA HIS A 36 -11.30 -5.07 -11.19
C HIS A 36 -11.30 -3.62 -11.69
N LYS A 37 -12.48 -3.03 -11.86
CA LYS A 37 -12.60 -1.62 -12.28
C LYS A 37 -11.93 -0.69 -11.28
N PHE A 38 -12.16 -0.89 -9.99
CA PHE A 38 -11.51 -0.07 -8.96
C PHE A 38 -9.97 -0.16 -9.05
N TRP A 39 -9.42 -1.38 -9.08
CA TRP A 39 -7.97 -1.56 -9.06
C TRP A 39 -7.30 -1.14 -10.37
N THR A 40 -7.98 -1.25 -11.52
CA THR A 40 -7.41 -0.87 -12.82
C THR A 40 -7.75 0.55 -13.25
N GLU A 41 -9.00 0.98 -13.18
CA GLU A 41 -9.45 2.27 -13.69
C GLU A 41 -9.25 3.40 -12.68
N ILE A 42 -9.36 3.10 -11.37
CA ILE A 42 -9.24 4.10 -10.31
C ILE A 42 -7.80 4.17 -9.79
N LEU A 43 -7.19 3.03 -9.46
CA LEU A 43 -5.84 2.96 -8.92
C LEU A 43 -4.74 2.83 -9.97
N GLY A 44 -5.07 2.41 -11.19
CA GLY A 44 -4.13 2.34 -12.33
C GLY A 44 -3.26 1.07 -12.37
N PHE A 45 -3.56 0.06 -11.56
CA PHE A 45 -2.89 -1.24 -11.67
C PHE A 45 -3.15 -1.89 -13.03
N LYS A 46 -2.26 -2.76 -13.48
CA LYS A 46 -2.42 -3.54 -14.71
C LYS A 46 -2.71 -4.99 -14.35
N GLN A 47 -3.75 -5.55 -14.96
CA GLN A 47 -3.97 -6.99 -14.88
C GLN A 47 -2.87 -7.72 -15.64
N VAL A 48 -2.13 -8.58 -14.94
CA VAL A 48 -1.04 -9.40 -15.52
C VAL A 48 -1.45 -10.84 -15.78
N GLY A 49 -2.58 -11.27 -15.22
CA GLY A 49 -3.08 -12.63 -15.42
C GLY A 49 -4.40 -12.91 -14.74
N GLN A 50 -4.92 -14.11 -14.97
CA GLN A 50 -6.10 -14.64 -14.28
C GLN A 50 -5.99 -16.15 -14.11
N SER A 51 -6.63 -16.68 -13.06
CA SER A 51 -6.67 -18.12 -12.84
C SER A 51 -7.68 -18.78 -13.78
N SER A 52 -7.30 -19.94 -14.35
CA SER A 52 -8.24 -20.80 -15.09
C SER A 52 -9.08 -21.72 -14.21
N ARG A 53 -8.79 -21.76 -12.89
CA ARG A 53 -9.38 -22.73 -11.96
C ARG A 53 -10.39 -22.13 -10.99
N ARG A 54 -10.35 -20.80 -10.78
CA ARG A 54 -11.20 -20.08 -9.84
C ARG A 54 -11.30 -18.60 -10.24
N PRO A 55 -12.33 -17.87 -9.82
CA PRO A 55 -12.48 -16.47 -10.11
C PRO A 55 -11.42 -15.65 -9.34
N MET A 56 -10.24 -15.52 -9.94
CA MET A 56 -9.09 -14.85 -9.36
C MET A 56 -8.29 -14.15 -10.44
N ARG A 57 -7.93 -12.89 -10.21
CA ARG A 57 -7.13 -12.05 -11.12
C ARG A 57 -5.91 -11.50 -10.41
N PHE A 58 -4.84 -11.29 -11.17
CA PHE A 58 -3.53 -10.87 -10.68
C PHE A 58 -3.18 -9.52 -11.28
N TYR A 59 -2.66 -8.62 -10.46
CA TYR A 59 -2.38 -7.23 -10.84
C TYR A 59 -0.98 -6.82 -10.40
N SER A 60 -0.35 -5.94 -11.20
CA SER A 60 0.94 -5.34 -10.88
C SER A 60 0.92 -3.83 -11.09
N GLY A 61 1.62 -3.10 -10.23
CA GLY A 61 2.02 -1.72 -10.45
C GLY A 61 3.20 -1.65 -11.42
N ASN A 62 3.69 -0.43 -11.66
CA ASN A 62 4.89 -0.19 -12.47
C ASN A 62 6.10 -0.02 -11.54
N HIS A 63 6.97 -1.02 -11.49
CA HIS A 63 8.21 -1.00 -10.73
C HIS A 63 9.36 -0.55 -11.66
N ASP A 64 9.67 0.73 -11.70
CA ASP A 64 10.72 1.31 -12.54
C ASP A 64 10.62 0.90 -14.03
N GLY A 65 9.41 0.90 -14.55
CA GLY A 65 9.12 0.52 -15.94
C GLY A 65 8.92 -0.99 -16.16
N GLN A 66 8.99 -1.80 -15.12
CA GLN A 66 8.77 -3.25 -15.19
C GLN A 66 7.53 -3.66 -14.38
N MET A 67 6.90 -4.73 -14.80
CA MET A 67 5.82 -5.37 -14.06
C MET A 67 6.32 -6.62 -13.37
N ASN A 68 5.92 -6.79 -12.10
CA ASN A 68 6.11 -8.05 -11.38
C ASN A 68 5.12 -9.11 -11.89
N HIS A 69 5.31 -10.37 -11.45
CA HIS A 69 4.31 -11.41 -11.69
C HIS A 69 2.94 -11.04 -11.12
N HIS A 70 2.90 -10.37 -9.96
CA HIS A 70 1.79 -9.60 -9.38
C HIS A 70 2.23 -9.00 -8.03
N ASP A 71 1.55 -7.94 -7.64
CA ASP A 71 1.68 -7.30 -6.32
C ASP A 71 0.44 -7.62 -5.48
N ILE A 72 -0.70 -7.72 -6.15
CA ILE A 72 -1.98 -8.08 -5.52
C ILE A 72 -2.74 -9.06 -6.40
N ALA A 73 -3.46 -9.98 -5.75
CA ALA A 73 -4.44 -10.84 -6.39
C ALA A 73 -5.81 -10.64 -5.74
N LEU A 74 -6.85 -10.56 -6.56
CA LEU A 74 -8.25 -10.51 -6.14
C LEU A 74 -8.87 -11.88 -6.35
N CYS A 75 -9.46 -12.45 -5.29
CA CYS A 75 -10.17 -13.72 -5.32
C CYS A 75 -11.63 -13.48 -4.97
N GLU A 76 -12.55 -13.81 -5.87
CA GLU A 76 -13.97 -13.60 -5.63
C GLU A 76 -14.51 -14.50 -4.51
N ASN A 77 -15.24 -13.89 -3.60
CA ASN A 77 -16.02 -14.54 -2.58
C ASN A 77 -17.34 -13.76 -2.39
N PRO A 78 -18.41 -14.13 -3.08
CA PRO A 78 -19.68 -13.42 -3.05
C PRO A 78 -20.38 -13.46 -1.67
N ASP A 79 -19.95 -14.34 -0.78
CA ASP A 79 -20.49 -14.45 0.58
C ASP A 79 -19.94 -13.38 1.54
N LEU A 80 -18.96 -12.57 1.10
CA LEU A 80 -18.46 -11.47 1.90
C LEU A 80 -19.54 -10.41 2.13
N PRO A 81 -19.73 -9.94 3.37
CA PRO A 81 -20.67 -8.87 3.66
C PRO A 81 -20.25 -7.56 2.96
N ALA A 82 -21.24 -6.77 2.55
CA ALA A 82 -20.96 -5.40 2.11
C ALA A 82 -20.45 -4.56 3.30
N PRO A 83 -19.51 -3.63 3.09
CA PRO A 83 -19.13 -2.71 4.15
C PRO A 83 -20.34 -1.82 4.51
N PRO A 84 -20.49 -1.42 5.79
CA PRO A 84 -21.47 -0.42 6.19
C PRO A 84 -21.32 0.87 5.38
N ALA A 85 -22.41 1.61 5.19
CA ALA A 85 -22.38 2.87 4.44
C ALA A 85 -21.45 3.94 5.07
N ASP A 86 -21.25 3.88 6.37
CA ASP A 86 -20.38 4.75 7.17
C ASP A 86 -19.04 4.08 7.51
N TRP A 87 -18.66 3.04 6.74
CA TRP A 87 -17.42 2.32 6.97
C TRP A 87 -16.21 3.25 7.03
N ASP A 88 -15.38 3.02 8.04
CA ASP A 88 -14.15 3.76 8.27
C ASP A 88 -13.07 2.76 8.70
N MET A 89 -11.97 2.69 7.93
CA MET A 89 -10.87 1.76 8.19
C MET A 89 -10.27 1.88 9.60
N PHE A 90 -10.41 3.04 10.24
CA PHE A 90 -9.88 3.26 11.59
C PHE A 90 -10.83 2.82 12.71
N LYS A 91 -12.09 2.53 12.39
CA LYS A 91 -13.13 2.14 13.35
C LYS A 91 -13.58 0.70 13.21
N THR A 92 -13.47 0.14 12.01
CA THR A 92 -14.00 -1.20 11.73
C THR A 92 -12.88 -2.22 11.69
N PRO A 93 -12.88 -3.22 12.58
CA PRO A 93 -11.86 -4.25 12.60
C PRO A 93 -12.08 -5.23 11.43
N VAL A 94 -11.39 -5.02 10.34
CA VAL A 94 -11.16 -6.03 9.33
C VAL A 94 -9.73 -6.56 9.48
N ALA A 95 -9.44 -7.76 8.97
CA ALA A 95 -8.15 -8.41 9.17
C ALA A 95 -6.96 -7.63 8.56
N VAL A 96 -7.21 -6.85 7.49
CA VAL A 96 -6.24 -5.95 6.87
C VAL A 96 -6.71 -4.51 7.12
N ASN A 97 -5.90 -3.71 7.80
CA ASN A 97 -6.21 -2.31 8.07
C ASN A 97 -6.18 -1.49 6.77
N HIS A 98 -5.07 -1.52 6.05
CA HIS A 98 -4.94 -0.90 4.74
C HIS A 98 -3.84 -1.57 3.91
N ILE A 99 -3.87 -1.28 2.62
CA ILE A 99 -2.87 -1.68 1.63
C ILE A 99 -2.23 -0.38 1.13
N ALA A 100 -0.93 -0.23 1.30
CA ALA A 100 -0.20 0.95 0.87
C ALA A 100 0.31 0.80 -0.57
N ILE A 101 0.08 1.83 -1.38
CA ILE A 101 0.47 1.92 -2.79
C ILE A 101 1.35 3.14 -2.97
N THR A 102 2.57 2.94 -3.43
CA THR A 102 3.54 4.01 -3.64
C THR A 102 3.39 4.62 -5.05
N MET A 103 3.20 5.93 -5.11
CA MET A 103 3.30 6.69 -6.35
C MET A 103 4.77 7.05 -6.62
N PRO A 104 5.18 7.17 -7.91
CA PRO A 104 6.58 7.38 -8.25
C PRO A 104 7.23 8.63 -7.63
N ASN A 105 6.44 9.68 -7.44
CA ASN A 105 6.89 10.96 -6.89
C ASN A 105 5.69 11.85 -6.49
N ARG A 106 5.98 12.99 -5.87
CA ARG A 106 5.00 14.00 -5.44
C ARG A 106 4.08 14.47 -6.57
N GLU A 107 4.62 14.77 -7.74
CA GLU A 107 3.82 15.26 -8.88
C GLU A 107 2.80 14.22 -9.35
N ALA A 108 3.23 12.96 -9.48
CA ALA A 108 2.36 11.84 -9.83
C ALA A 108 1.28 11.63 -8.76
N TRP A 109 1.64 11.76 -7.49
CA TRP A 109 0.71 11.67 -6.37
C TRP A 109 -0.36 12.76 -6.41
N LEU A 110 0.00 14.03 -6.60
CA LEU A 110 -0.96 15.13 -6.72
C LEU A 110 -1.90 14.97 -7.93
N LYS A 111 -1.38 14.51 -9.07
CA LYS A 111 -2.20 14.17 -10.24
C LYS A 111 -3.20 13.04 -9.92
N GLN A 112 -2.76 12.03 -9.19
CA GLN A 112 -3.63 10.93 -8.75
C GLN A 112 -4.73 11.43 -7.80
N LEU A 113 -4.44 12.30 -6.86
CA LEU A 113 -5.44 12.91 -5.98
C LEU A 113 -6.54 13.62 -6.78
N SER A 114 -6.15 14.45 -7.75
CA SER A 114 -7.07 15.16 -8.63
C SER A 114 -7.94 14.17 -9.43
N TYR A 115 -7.33 13.10 -9.95
CA TYR A 115 -8.04 12.05 -10.67
C TYR A 115 -9.05 11.33 -9.78
N LEU A 116 -8.64 10.87 -8.60
CA LEU A 116 -9.51 10.21 -7.63
C LEU A 116 -10.72 11.08 -7.27
N ARG A 117 -10.52 12.37 -7.03
CA ARG A 117 -11.61 13.33 -6.78
C ARG A 117 -12.56 13.43 -7.97
N SER A 118 -12.03 13.47 -9.20
CA SER A 118 -12.87 13.53 -10.42
C SER A 118 -13.75 12.29 -10.62
N LYS A 119 -13.36 11.16 -10.00
CA LYS A 119 -14.12 9.91 -9.98
C LYS A 119 -15.06 9.78 -8.77
N GLY A 120 -15.17 10.83 -7.96
CA GLY A 120 -16.04 10.84 -6.79
C GLY A 120 -15.53 10.01 -5.61
N VAL A 121 -14.23 9.64 -5.61
CA VAL A 121 -13.64 8.89 -4.50
C VAL A 121 -13.59 9.77 -3.26
N LYS A 122 -14.10 9.24 -2.15
CA LYS A 122 -14.08 9.92 -0.85
C LYS A 122 -12.67 9.86 -0.25
N PHE A 123 -12.14 11.00 0.14
CA PHE A 123 -10.90 11.11 0.92
C PHE A 123 -11.25 11.00 2.40
N HIS A 124 -10.76 9.95 3.06
CA HIS A 124 -11.00 9.76 4.50
C HIS A 124 -10.01 10.57 5.33
N ARG A 125 -8.76 10.57 4.92
CA ARG A 125 -7.70 11.25 5.63
C ARG A 125 -6.53 11.55 4.70
N ARG A 126 -5.85 12.69 4.90
CA ARG A 126 -4.50 12.97 4.36
C ARG A 126 -3.54 13.20 5.50
N VAL A 127 -2.33 12.69 5.39
CA VAL A 127 -1.33 12.77 6.46
C VAL A 127 0.05 12.97 5.87
N ASN A 128 0.81 13.88 6.47
CA ASN A 128 2.26 13.89 6.39
C ASN A 128 2.79 13.02 7.54
N HIS A 129 3.40 11.88 7.21
CA HIS A 129 4.02 10.97 8.17
C HIS A 129 5.52 11.23 8.35
N GLY A 130 6.05 12.31 7.77
CA GLY A 130 7.48 12.62 7.84
C GLY A 130 8.39 11.71 7.01
N MET A 131 7.91 10.52 6.65
CA MET A 131 8.55 9.58 5.72
C MET A 131 7.78 9.48 4.42
N THR A 132 6.47 9.70 4.49
CA THR A 132 5.54 9.65 3.36
C THR A 132 4.50 10.74 3.48
N HIS A 133 3.97 11.21 2.35
CA HIS A 133 2.70 11.91 2.31
C HIS A 133 1.64 10.98 1.75
N SER A 134 0.56 10.81 2.48
CA SER A 134 -0.40 9.73 2.29
C SER A 134 -1.82 10.25 2.17
N LEU A 135 -2.61 9.61 1.29
CA LEU A 135 -4.05 9.73 1.19
C LEU A 135 -4.69 8.38 1.53
N TYR A 136 -5.68 8.37 2.42
CA TYR A 136 -6.45 7.18 2.78
C TYR A 136 -7.82 7.20 2.13
N ILE A 137 -8.15 6.13 1.43
CA ILE A 137 -9.42 5.87 0.74
C ILE A 137 -9.91 4.46 1.04
N SER A 138 -11.10 4.08 0.55
CA SER A 138 -11.59 2.70 0.64
C SER A 138 -11.83 2.12 -0.75
N ASP A 139 -11.61 0.81 -0.88
CA ASP A 139 -12.07 0.03 -2.01
C ASP A 139 -13.56 -0.35 -1.86
N PRO A 140 -14.22 -0.89 -2.92
CA PRO A 140 -15.64 -1.29 -2.85
C PRO A 140 -15.95 -2.40 -1.84
N ASN A 141 -14.94 -3.15 -1.38
CA ASN A 141 -15.11 -4.24 -0.41
C ASN A 141 -14.88 -3.82 1.03
N GLY A 142 -14.42 -2.58 1.25
CA GLY A 142 -14.12 -2.03 2.56
C GLY A 142 -12.65 -2.18 2.98
N TYR A 143 -11.74 -2.55 2.08
CA TYR A 143 -10.32 -2.46 2.38
C TYR A 143 -9.86 -1.01 2.37
N GLY A 144 -9.11 -0.63 3.39
CA GLY A 144 -8.37 0.63 3.37
C GLY A 144 -7.27 0.59 2.31
N VAL A 145 -7.15 1.67 1.56
CA VAL A 145 -6.05 1.86 0.61
C VAL A 145 -5.36 3.16 0.97
N GLU A 146 -4.06 3.08 1.17
CA GLU A 146 -3.19 4.23 1.35
C GLU A 146 -2.46 4.51 0.03
N VAL A 147 -2.68 5.67 -0.54
CA VAL A 147 -1.97 6.14 -1.73
C VAL A 147 -0.95 7.17 -1.30
N LEU A 148 0.33 6.84 -1.43
CA LEU A 148 1.42 7.65 -0.88
C LEU A 148 2.51 7.93 -1.91
N TYR A 149 3.40 8.88 -1.60
CA TYR A 149 4.76 8.95 -2.12
C TYR A 149 5.75 9.05 -0.97
N GLU A 150 6.95 8.54 -1.18
CA GLU A 150 8.01 8.55 -0.18
C GLU A 150 8.78 9.87 -0.22
N LEU A 151 9.09 10.40 0.96
CA LEU A 151 10.05 11.50 1.12
C LEU A 151 11.49 10.97 0.99
N PRO A 152 12.45 11.83 0.58
CA PRO A 152 13.84 11.43 0.52
C PRO A 152 14.34 10.83 1.82
N ARG A 153 15.08 9.72 1.71
CA ARG A 153 15.57 8.97 2.89
C ARG A 153 16.44 9.82 3.82
N GLU A 154 17.09 10.84 3.30
CA GLU A 154 17.93 11.79 4.05
C GLU A 154 17.14 12.54 5.12
N ILE A 155 15.82 12.68 4.96
CA ILE A 155 14.93 13.38 5.91
C ILE A 155 14.70 12.53 7.17
N TRP A 156 14.51 11.23 7.01
CA TRP A 156 14.04 10.34 8.08
C TRP A 156 14.97 9.15 8.38
N GLY A 157 15.92 8.84 7.48
CA GLY A 157 16.70 7.60 7.55
C GLY A 157 17.61 7.48 8.76
N GLU A 158 18.04 8.60 9.36
CA GLU A 158 18.87 8.61 10.58
C GLU A 158 18.03 8.49 11.86
N ASN A 159 16.72 8.74 11.79
CA ASN A 159 15.82 8.63 12.94
C ASN A 159 14.45 8.10 12.53
N ILE A 160 14.41 6.85 12.16
CA ILE A 160 13.21 6.14 11.68
C ILE A 160 12.09 6.20 12.73
N GLN A 161 12.42 6.05 14.01
CA GLN A 161 11.42 6.07 15.09
C GLN A 161 10.70 7.42 15.16
N ALA A 162 11.43 8.53 15.05
CA ALA A 162 10.80 9.84 15.04
C ALA A 162 9.90 10.04 13.81
N GLY A 163 10.30 9.50 12.65
CA GLY A 163 9.45 9.46 11.46
C GLY A 163 8.18 8.65 11.67
N LEU A 164 8.29 7.46 12.27
CA LEU A 164 7.14 6.60 12.58
C LEU A 164 6.14 7.23 13.57
N ASP A 165 6.64 8.03 14.51
CA ASP A 165 5.82 8.72 15.51
C ASP A 165 5.23 10.04 14.99
N TYR A 166 5.68 10.50 13.81
CA TYR A 166 5.20 11.76 13.24
C TYR A 166 3.90 11.58 12.45
N ALA A 167 2.92 12.43 12.71
CA ALA A 167 1.70 12.50 11.94
C ALA A 167 1.10 13.92 11.99
N GLU A 168 1.02 14.55 10.84
CA GLU A 168 0.35 15.85 10.66
C GLU A 168 -0.84 15.66 9.71
N ASN A 169 -2.05 16.00 10.18
CA ASN A 169 -3.24 15.92 9.34
C ASN A 169 -3.25 17.05 8.32
N LEU A 170 -3.51 16.69 7.07
CA LEU A 170 -3.63 17.62 5.95
C LEU A 170 -5.09 17.72 5.49
N PRO A 171 -5.48 18.82 4.82
CA PRO A 171 -6.83 18.99 4.30
C PRO A 171 -7.26 17.88 3.33
N THR A 172 -8.52 17.45 3.42
CA THR A 172 -9.14 16.45 2.54
C THR A 172 -10.21 17.05 1.63
N GLU A 173 -10.57 18.31 1.83
CA GLU A 173 -11.64 19.01 1.09
C GLU A 173 -11.12 20.32 0.50
N GLY A 174 -11.87 20.89 -0.44
CA GLY A 174 -11.51 22.13 -1.12
C GLY A 174 -10.29 22.00 -2.02
N ASP A 175 -9.75 23.13 -2.45
CA ASP A 175 -8.56 23.19 -3.30
C ASP A 175 -7.29 22.82 -2.51
N GLU A 176 -7.27 23.03 -1.21
CA GLU A 176 -6.18 22.68 -0.32
C GLU A 176 -5.92 21.16 -0.28
N ALA A 177 -6.91 20.34 -0.63
CA ALA A 177 -6.74 18.90 -0.74
C ALA A 177 -5.77 18.49 -1.87
N PHE A 178 -5.42 19.39 -2.77
CA PHE A 178 -4.54 19.15 -3.92
C PHE A 178 -3.24 19.92 -3.84
N VAL A 179 -3.01 20.63 -2.74
CA VAL A 179 -1.78 21.34 -2.46
C VAL A 179 -0.92 20.51 -1.51
N ASP A 180 0.38 20.52 -1.78
CA ASP A 180 1.37 19.89 -0.94
C ASP A 180 2.60 20.79 -0.87
N ASP A 181 2.46 21.85 -0.10
CA ASP A 181 3.46 22.87 0.21
C ASP A 181 4.05 22.70 1.62
N THR A 182 3.75 21.56 2.25
CA THR A 182 4.22 21.24 3.60
C THR A 182 5.75 21.18 3.64
N ASP A 183 6.34 21.90 4.56
CA ASP A 183 7.77 21.82 4.86
C ASP A 183 8.10 20.41 5.39
N TYR A 184 9.23 19.89 4.97
CA TYR A 184 9.68 18.58 5.46
C TYR A 184 10.15 18.71 6.91
N PRO A 185 9.64 17.86 7.83
CA PRO A 185 10.15 17.85 9.18
C PRO A 185 11.61 17.38 9.21
N THR A 186 12.39 17.91 10.13
CA THR A 186 13.76 17.43 10.40
C THR A 186 13.76 16.64 11.70
N PHE A 187 14.09 15.35 11.63
CA PHE A 187 14.07 14.46 12.79
C PHE A 187 15.40 14.41 13.55
N GLY A 188 16.47 14.93 12.96
CA GLY A 188 17.82 14.82 13.52
C GLY A 188 18.32 13.37 13.58
N THR A 189 19.42 13.15 14.28
CA THR A 189 19.96 11.81 14.54
C THR A 189 19.22 11.14 15.71
N ALA A 190 18.98 9.83 15.63
CA ALA A 190 18.44 9.07 16.75
C ALA A 190 19.33 9.23 17.98
N LYS A 191 18.73 9.57 19.14
CA LYS A 191 19.47 9.53 20.41
C LYS A 191 19.78 8.06 20.71
N GLU A 192 21.05 7.77 21.04
CA GLU A 192 21.40 6.43 21.55
C GLU A 192 20.51 6.11 22.76
N PRO A 193 19.94 4.88 22.83
CA PRO A 193 19.20 4.47 24.01
C PRO A 193 20.14 4.59 25.22
N ALA A 194 19.65 5.23 26.29
CA ALA A 194 20.40 5.34 27.52
C ALA A 194 20.83 3.94 27.96
N ALA A 195 22.14 3.73 28.14
CA ALA A 195 22.70 2.45 28.62
C ALA A 195 22.04 2.13 29.97
N THR A 196 21.25 1.04 30.02
CA THR A 196 20.65 0.47 31.23
C THR A 196 21.63 -0.40 31.98
#